data_122aa04e47e5d00fa89db66f4d005ef2
#
_entry.id   122aa04e47e5d00fa89db66f4d005ef2
#
_cell.length_a   1.000
_cell.length_b   1.000
_cell.length_c   1.000
_cell.angle_alpha   90.00
_cell.angle_beta   90.00
_cell.angle_gamma   90.00
#
_symmetry.space_group_name_H-M   'P 1'
#
loop_
_entity.id
_entity.type
_entity.pdbx_description
1 polymer ?
#
loop_
_entity_poly.entity_id
_entity_poly.type
_entity_poly.pdbx_seq_one_letter_code
_entity_poly.pdbx_strand_id
1 'polypeptide(L)'
;MEDLGKVFRDFRLNGHYSLKEAAGQVCSTSQLSRFELGESDMTLSKFLDLLDNIHVTLENFIDKARNFQQHEHVAMMGKIIPLYYSNDIKGFQDLQAEQLEKAEASSAPLYYELNWILMQ
;
A
#
# COMPACT_ATOMS: atom_id res chain seq x y z
N MET A 1 -4.65 -6.71 2.65
CA MET A 1 -4.25 -5.48 3.37
C MET A 1 -3.77 -5.86 4.77
N GLU A 2 -2.68 -5.28 5.22
CA GLU A 2 -2.19 -5.53 6.56
C GLU A 2 -3.11 -4.92 7.63
N ASP A 3 -2.91 -5.36 8.89
CA ASP A 3 -3.61 -4.78 10.03
C ASP A 3 -3.31 -3.28 10.12
N LEU A 4 -4.36 -2.47 10.04
CA LEU A 4 -4.21 -1.02 10.01
C LEU A 4 -3.61 -0.47 11.30
N GLY A 5 -3.93 -1.06 12.45
CA GLY A 5 -3.36 -0.65 13.73
C GLY A 5 -1.87 -0.87 13.80
N LYS A 6 -1.41 -2.01 13.30
CA LYS A 6 0.02 -2.34 13.23
C LYS A 6 0.77 -1.38 12.31
N VAL A 7 0.20 -1.08 11.15
CA VAL A 7 0.81 -0.14 10.19
C VAL A 7 0.90 1.26 10.80
N PHE A 8 -0.16 1.70 11.48
CA PHE A 8 -0.16 2.98 12.20
C PHE A 8 0.95 3.03 13.25
N ARG A 9 1.08 1.96 14.04
CA ARG A 9 2.14 1.86 15.05
C ARG A 9 3.52 1.99 14.44
N ASP A 10 3.76 1.33 13.30
CA ASP A 10 5.06 1.39 12.61
C ASP A 10 5.37 2.83 12.19
N PHE A 11 4.42 3.55 11.61
CA PHE A 11 4.61 4.95 11.26
C PHE A 11 4.85 5.83 12.48
N ARG A 12 4.10 5.58 13.56
CA ARG A 12 4.25 6.35 14.81
C ARG A 12 5.65 6.18 15.38
N LEU A 13 6.12 4.94 15.48
CA LEU A 13 7.45 4.64 16.02
C LEU A 13 8.57 5.19 15.12
N ASN A 14 8.43 5.08 13.81
CA ASN A 14 9.40 5.61 12.86
C ASN A 14 9.51 7.14 12.96
N GLY A 15 8.41 7.81 13.27
CA GLY A 15 8.39 9.27 13.46
C GLY A 15 8.76 9.70 14.87
N HIS A 16 9.06 8.76 15.77
CA HIS A 16 9.40 9.03 17.18
C HIS A 16 8.27 9.72 17.95
N TYR A 17 7.03 9.42 17.62
CA TYR A 17 5.86 9.93 18.35
C TYR A 17 5.48 8.98 19.49
N SER A 18 5.16 9.56 20.66
CA SER A 18 4.57 8.79 21.77
C SER A 18 3.11 8.51 21.49
N LEU A 19 2.51 7.59 22.24
CA LEU A 19 1.07 7.35 22.18
C LEU A 19 0.29 8.63 22.50
N LYS A 20 0.76 9.38 23.49
CA LYS A 20 0.11 10.65 23.88
C LYS A 20 0.16 11.68 22.77
N GLU A 21 1.31 11.82 22.12
CA GLU A 21 1.47 12.78 21.01
C GLU A 21 0.59 12.39 19.83
N ALA A 22 0.58 11.10 19.48
CA ALA A 22 -0.22 10.62 18.35
C ALA A 22 -1.72 10.70 18.64
N ALA A 23 -2.16 10.34 19.85
CA ALA A 23 -3.56 10.41 20.21
C ALA A 23 -4.07 11.85 20.28
N GLY A 24 -3.25 12.77 20.81
CA GLY A 24 -3.59 14.18 20.92
C GLY A 24 -4.94 14.36 21.61
N GLN A 25 -5.84 15.08 20.95
CA GLN A 25 -7.20 15.30 21.42
C GLN A 25 -8.23 14.40 20.74
N VAL A 26 -7.79 13.49 19.87
CA VAL A 26 -8.68 12.65 19.08
C VAL A 26 -9.29 11.52 19.92
N CYS A 27 -8.44 10.86 20.72
CA CYS A 27 -8.87 9.74 21.56
C CYS A 27 -7.91 9.60 22.75
N SER A 28 -8.24 8.66 23.67
CA SER A 28 -7.35 8.35 24.77
C SER A 28 -6.16 7.52 24.30
N THR A 29 -5.05 7.55 25.06
CA THR A 29 -3.90 6.70 24.79
C THR A 29 -4.26 5.21 24.88
N SER A 30 -5.16 4.86 25.78
CA SER A 30 -5.65 3.48 25.91
C SER A 30 -6.41 3.03 24.68
N GLN A 31 -7.24 3.89 24.11
CA GLN A 31 -7.99 3.59 22.90
C GLN A 31 -7.05 3.41 21.71
N LEU A 32 -6.08 4.30 21.58
CA LEU A 32 -5.08 4.20 20.51
C LEU A 32 -4.23 2.93 20.64
N SER A 33 -3.80 2.60 21.86
CA SER A 33 -3.04 1.38 22.12
C SER A 33 -3.80 0.13 21.73
N ARG A 34 -5.09 0.06 22.04
CA ARG A 34 -5.93 -1.09 21.65
C ARG A 34 -6.10 -1.18 20.14
N PHE A 35 -6.24 -0.04 19.47
CA PHE A 35 -6.30 -0.02 18.01
C PHE A 35 -4.98 -0.54 17.40
N GLU A 36 -3.84 -0.11 17.92
CA GLU A 36 -2.52 -0.56 17.41
C GLU A 36 -2.29 -2.05 17.63
N LEU A 37 -2.88 -2.62 18.68
CA LEU A 37 -2.79 -4.06 18.97
C LEU A 37 -3.81 -4.90 18.21
N GLY A 38 -4.70 -4.28 17.44
CA GLY A 38 -5.76 -4.98 16.72
C GLY A 38 -6.94 -5.40 17.58
N GLU A 39 -7.04 -4.88 18.80
CA GLU A 39 -8.12 -5.24 19.73
C GLU A 39 -9.39 -4.43 19.52
N SER A 40 -9.30 -3.28 18.86
CA SER A 40 -10.45 -2.44 18.54
C SER A 40 -10.25 -1.69 17.24
N ASP A 41 -11.36 -1.29 16.62
CA ASP A 41 -11.34 -0.47 15.43
C ASP A 41 -11.36 1.02 15.76
N MET A 42 -11.05 1.84 14.77
CA MET A 42 -11.11 3.28 14.88
C MET A 42 -12.04 3.82 13.79
N THR A 43 -12.87 4.81 14.13
CA THR A 43 -13.71 5.46 13.12
C THR A 43 -12.83 6.15 12.08
N LEU A 44 -13.32 6.24 10.85
CA LEU A 44 -12.56 6.88 9.76
C LEU A 44 -12.19 8.32 10.10
N SER A 45 -13.13 9.07 10.69
CA SER A 45 -12.90 10.45 11.07
C SER A 45 -11.73 10.58 12.05
N LYS A 46 -11.74 9.78 13.12
CA LYS A 46 -10.66 9.77 14.10
C LYS A 46 -9.35 9.29 13.50
N PHE A 47 -9.41 8.29 12.63
CA PHE A 47 -8.23 7.74 11.97
C PHE A 47 -7.51 8.80 11.12
N LEU A 48 -8.26 9.58 10.34
CA LEU A 48 -7.67 10.66 9.54
C LEU A 48 -7.02 11.73 10.43
N ASP A 49 -7.66 12.08 11.55
CA ASP A 49 -7.07 13.02 12.50
C ASP A 49 -5.81 12.47 13.17
N LEU A 50 -5.79 11.17 13.46
CA LEU A 50 -4.59 10.51 14.00
C LEU A 50 -3.43 10.55 13.01
N LEU A 51 -3.70 10.34 11.72
CA LEU A 51 -2.66 10.46 10.68
C LEU A 51 -2.10 11.87 10.62
N ASP A 52 -2.95 12.90 10.74
CA ASP A 52 -2.50 14.28 10.79
C ASP A 52 -1.58 14.53 11.98
N ASN A 53 -1.88 13.92 13.13
CA ASN A 53 -1.06 14.08 14.34
C ASN A 53 0.36 13.54 14.18
N ILE A 54 0.56 12.53 13.36
CA ILE A 54 1.88 11.95 13.08
C ILE A 54 2.45 12.37 11.73
N HIS A 55 1.80 13.34 11.07
CA HIS A 55 2.24 13.92 9.80
C HIS A 55 2.42 12.88 8.69
N VAL A 56 1.50 11.91 8.61
CA VAL A 56 1.47 10.89 7.57
C VAL A 56 0.25 11.14 6.68
N THR A 57 0.46 11.17 5.36
CA THR A 57 -0.66 11.29 4.43
C THR A 57 -1.40 9.97 4.30
N LEU A 58 -2.69 10.04 3.97
CA LEU A 58 -3.48 8.84 3.74
C LEU A 58 -2.89 7.99 2.61
N GLU A 59 -2.40 8.64 1.55
CA GLU A 59 -1.76 7.94 0.44
C GLU A 59 -0.56 7.11 0.89
N ASN A 60 0.35 7.71 1.66
CA ASN A 60 1.52 7.00 2.17
C ASN A 60 1.12 5.85 3.09
N PHE A 61 0.10 6.06 3.91
CA PHE A 61 -0.40 5.02 4.80
C PHE A 61 -0.96 3.84 4.01
N ILE A 62 -1.82 4.11 3.03
CA ILE A 62 -2.44 3.08 2.20
C ILE A 62 -1.38 2.34 1.37
N ASP A 63 -0.40 3.05 0.84
CA ASP A 63 0.70 2.44 0.10
C ASP A 63 1.44 1.41 0.95
N LYS A 64 1.74 1.74 2.20
CA LYS A 64 2.40 0.80 3.10
C LYS A 64 1.50 -0.38 3.47
N ALA A 65 0.22 -0.12 3.75
CA ALA A 65 -0.74 -1.17 4.08
C ALA A 65 -1.00 -2.12 2.90
N ARG A 66 -0.83 -1.62 1.68
CA ARG A 66 -1.02 -2.36 0.44
C ARG A 66 0.30 -2.52 -0.34
N ASN A 67 1.42 -2.61 0.33
CA ASN A 67 2.73 -2.62 -0.32
C ASN A 67 2.85 -3.70 -1.40
N PHE A 68 2.05 -4.74 -1.32
CA PHE A 68 1.93 -5.81 -2.29
C PHE A 68 1.71 -5.30 -3.72
N GLN A 69 0.79 -4.33 -3.94
CA GLN A 69 0.52 -3.80 -5.29
C GLN A 69 1.69 -2.97 -5.83
N GLN A 70 2.32 -2.17 -4.97
CA GLN A 70 3.52 -1.43 -5.35
C GLN A 70 4.66 -2.36 -5.70
N HIS A 71 4.87 -3.42 -4.91
CA HIS A 71 5.90 -4.41 -5.19
C HIS A 71 5.66 -5.09 -6.52
N GLU A 72 4.41 -5.41 -6.87
CA GLU A 72 4.08 -6.00 -8.16
C GLU A 72 4.40 -5.06 -9.33
N HIS A 73 4.06 -3.78 -9.19
CA HIS A 73 4.35 -2.79 -10.21
C HIS A 73 5.86 -2.64 -10.44
N VAL A 74 6.64 -2.50 -9.38
CA VAL A 74 8.10 -2.40 -9.46
C VAL A 74 8.70 -3.68 -10.04
N ALA A 75 8.23 -4.85 -9.63
CA ALA A 75 8.69 -6.12 -10.16
C ALA A 75 8.40 -6.25 -11.66
N MET A 76 7.22 -5.80 -12.09
CA MET A 76 6.86 -5.81 -13.52
C MET A 76 7.78 -4.91 -14.33
N MET A 77 8.05 -3.69 -13.86
CA MET A 77 8.98 -2.78 -14.54
C MET A 77 10.37 -3.37 -14.63
N GLY A 78 10.83 -4.06 -13.59
CA GLY A 78 12.10 -4.78 -13.61
C GLY A 78 12.16 -5.90 -14.64
N LYS A 79 11.01 -6.49 -15.00
CA LYS A 79 10.91 -7.49 -16.06
C LYS A 79 10.88 -6.85 -17.44
N ILE A 80 10.19 -5.73 -17.61
CA ILE A 80 10.02 -5.05 -18.89
C ILE A 80 11.34 -4.46 -19.39
N ILE A 81 12.08 -3.77 -18.54
CA ILE A 81 13.29 -3.06 -18.94
C ILE A 81 14.33 -3.99 -19.57
N PRO A 82 14.69 -5.13 -18.96
CA PRO A 82 15.63 -6.06 -19.59
C PRO A 82 15.15 -6.59 -20.94
N LEU A 83 13.86 -6.89 -21.08
CA LEU A 83 13.30 -7.39 -22.33
C LEU A 83 13.37 -6.36 -23.45
N TYR A 84 13.13 -5.09 -23.11
CA TYR A 84 13.24 -3.99 -24.06
C TYR A 84 14.66 -3.87 -24.62
N TYR A 85 15.68 -3.89 -23.73
CA TYR A 85 17.07 -3.74 -24.13
C TYR A 85 17.64 -4.97 -24.83
N SER A 86 17.16 -6.16 -24.49
CA SER A 86 17.60 -7.41 -25.12
C SER A 86 16.91 -7.70 -26.45
N ASN A 87 15.87 -6.93 -26.78
CA ASN A 87 15.03 -7.13 -27.96
C ASN A 87 14.35 -8.51 -27.98
N ASP A 88 13.98 -9.02 -26.82
CA ASP A 88 13.33 -10.32 -26.65
C ASP A 88 11.82 -10.20 -26.85
N ILE A 89 11.39 -10.35 -28.10
CA ILE A 89 9.97 -10.19 -28.47
C ILE A 89 9.10 -11.25 -27.81
N LYS A 90 9.56 -12.50 -27.76
CA LYS A 90 8.78 -13.58 -27.17
C LYS A 90 8.60 -13.40 -25.67
N GLY A 91 9.65 -13.05 -24.95
CA GLY A 91 9.58 -12.79 -23.52
C GLY A 91 8.66 -11.62 -23.21
N PHE A 92 8.67 -10.57 -24.03
CA PHE A 92 7.78 -9.43 -23.88
C PHE A 92 6.32 -9.82 -24.09
N GLN A 93 6.04 -10.64 -25.12
CA GLN A 93 4.69 -11.13 -25.39
C GLN A 93 4.17 -12.03 -24.26
N ASP A 94 5.03 -12.90 -23.71
CA ASP A 94 4.67 -13.76 -22.59
C ASP A 94 4.31 -12.93 -21.34
N LEU A 95 5.08 -11.88 -21.07
CA LEU A 95 4.80 -10.98 -19.95
C LEU A 95 3.50 -10.20 -20.15
N GLN A 96 3.23 -9.76 -21.39
CA GLN A 96 1.99 -9.08 -21.75
C GLN A 96 0.77 -9.98 -21.51
N ALA A 97 0.85 -11.25 -21.92
CA ALA A 97 -0.21 -12.22 -21.69
C ALA A 97 -0.44 -12.48 -20.20
N GLU A 98 0.63 -12.53 -19.41
CA GLU A 98 0.54 -12.68 -17.95
C GLU A 98 -0.22 -11.51 -17.31
N GLN A 99 0.04 -10.28 -17.73
CA GLN A 99 -0.65 -9.12 -17.21
C GLN A 99 -2.15 -9.10 -17.56
N LEU A 100 -2.48 -9.53 -18.78
CA LEU A 100 -3.89 -9.63 -19.20
C LEU A 100 -4.63 -10.68 -18.38
N GLU A 101 -4.02 -11.83 -18.14
CA GLU A 101 -4.59 -12.89 -17.29
C GLU A 101 -4.85 -12.40 -15.87
N LYS A 102 -3.92 -11.66 -15.29
CA LYS A 102 -4.08 -11.06 -13.97
C LYS A 102 -5.23 -10.05 -13.94
N ALA A 103 -5.41 -9.26 -14.99
CA ALA A 103 -6.49 -8.29 -15.09
C ALA A 103 -7.86 -8.98 -15.05
N GLU A 104 -8.00 -10.13 -15.71
CA GLU A 104 -9.26 -10.89 -15.73
C GLU A 104 -9.57 -11.56 -14.39
N ALA A 105 -8.56 -11.98 -13.66
CA ALA A 105 -8.72 -12.74 -12.41
C ALA A 105 -8.66 -11.88 -11.14
N SER A 106 -8.21 -10.64 -11.24
CA SER A 106 -7.86 -9.81 -10.07
C SER A 106 -9.05 -9.02 -9.53
N SER A 107 -8.99 -8.69 -8.24
CA SER A 107 -9.87 -7.70 -7.62
C SER A 107 -9.46 -6.25 -7.95
N ALA A 108 -8.34 -6.04 -8.62
CA ALA A 108 -7.87 -4.73 -9.08
C ALA A 108 -7.67 -4.74 -10.60
N PRO A 109 -8.73 -4.99 -11.40
CA PRO A 109 -8.59 -5.18 -12.84
C PRO A 109 -8.03 -3.96 -13.58
N LEU A 110 -8.39 -2.75 -13.15
CA LEU A 110 -7.92 -1.53 -13.81
C LEU A 110 -6.40 -1.39 -13.74
N TYR A 111 -5.79 -1.76 -12.64
CA TYR A 111 -4.34 -1.71 -12.47
C TYR A 111 -3.64 -2.60 -13.52
N TYR A 112 -4.08 -3.84 -13.66
CA TYR A 112 -3.47 -4.78 -14.59
C TYR A 112 -3.81 -4.47 -16.05
N GLU A 113 -4.98 -3.94 -16.33
CA GLU A 113 -5.35 -3.47 -17.66
C GLU A 113 -4.45 -2.33 -18.13
N LEU A 114 -4.16 -1.37 -17.24
CA LEU A 114 -3.23 -0.29 -17.55
C LEU A 114 -1.84 -0.82 -17.85
N ASN A 115 -1.36 -1.79 -17.07
CA ASN A 115 -0.07 -2.42 -17.32
C ASN A 115 -0.03 -3.11 -18.68
N TRP A 116 -1.11 -3.82 -19.04
CA TRP A 116 -1.19 -4.49 -20.34
C TRP A 116 -1.17 -3.48 -21.49
N ILE A 117 -1.90 -2.37 -21.36
CA ILE A 117 -1.93 -1.29 -22.38
C ILE A 117 -0.55 -0.67 -22.52
N LEU A 118 0.14 -0.39 -21.44
CA LEU A 118 1.47 0.22 -21.46
C LEU A 118 2.51 -0.68 -22.16
N MET A 119 2.26 -1.99 -22.23
CA MET A 119 3.15 -2.95 -22.88
C MET A 119 2.87 -3.12 -24.37
N GLN A 120 1.78 -2.59 -24.89
CA GLN A 120 1.50 -2.61 -26.31
C GLN A 120 2.29 -1.53 -27.04
#